data_d2f0a5adfb3938a4fb4b94cb51c5fa53
#
_entry.id   d2f0a5adfb3938a4fb4b94cb51c5fa53
#
_cell.length_a   1.000
_cell.length_b   1.000
_cell.length_c   1.000
_cell.angle_alpha   90.00
_cell.angle_beta   90.00
_cell.angle_gamma   90.00
#
_symmetry.space_group_name_H-M   'P 1'
#
loop_
_entity.id
_entity.type
_entity.pdbx_description
1 polymer ?
#
loop_
_entity_poly.entity_id
_entity_poly.type
_entity_poly.pdbx_seq_one_letter_code
_entity_poly.pdbx_strand_id
1 'polypeptide(L)'
;MEEKFIKDIASRISDGIIILNSNNKVIYANNYVRKALSIESIDLEKVEISTSEDADKNTIGLKAKGIEYDGIGEFLETNLDSYNYKSIVILNKICKKNKCNNITESNAWGEIKLESVIGESEAMKNIKRKIIKIANSTSSILITGESGTGKEVVARAIHSQSNRRNKPFIAINCAAIPEALLESELFGYSKGAFSGANNNGRVGKFELANGGIIFLDEIGDMPLSLQVKLLRVLQERKFSKIGSNKMINLDIRVIAATNKDIKEMIKEKKFREDLYYRINVIPIEVPNLSERKEDIRQLVLSFIDKYCTTYNLEKIDIEDDVIEKLKNYPWQGNIRELQNAVEFMINLLDDDNRITCSILPDYILEYYSSHEESTLDNIIDGDFITLEELEKRYINYALEKYGHDTKGKSKAAKKLGIGLATLYRKS
;
A
#
# COMPACT_ATOMS: atom_id res chain seq x y z
N MET A 1 -36.71 -11.38 -2.77
CA MET A 1 -36.06 -10.04 -2.72
C MET A 1 -34.66 -10.16 -2.13
N GLU A 2 -34.47 -10.87 -1.04
CA GLU A 2 -33.19 -11.04 -0.33
C GLU A 2 -32.17 -11.87 -1.12
N GLU A 3 -32.56 -12.91 -1.87
CA GLU A 3 -31.66 -13.70 -2.71
C GLU A 3 -30.96 -12.85 -3.79
N LYS A 4 -31.71 -11.93 -4.40
CA LYS A 4 -31.16 -10.98 -5.37
C LYS A 4 -30.21 -10.01 -4.71
N PHE A 5 -30.51 -9.62 -3.46
CA PHE A 5 -29.69 -8.72 -2.66
C PHE A 5 -28.34 -9.35 -2.26
N ILE A 6 -28.35 -10.63 -1.82
CA ILE A 6 -27.12 -11.36 -1.48
C ILE A 6 -26.22 -11.52 -2.72
N LYS A 7 -26.81 -11.86 -3.87
CA LYS A 7 -26.07 -11.98 -5.14
C LYS A 7 -25.52 -10.64 -5.62
N ASP A 8 -26.25 -9.55 -5.38
CA ASP A 8 -25.83 -8.18 -5.74
C ASP A 8 -24.66 -7.71 -4.87
N ILE A 9 -24.69 -7.96 -3.55
CA ILE A 9 -23.57 -7.70 -2.66
C ILE A 9 -22.35 -8.55 -3.06
N ALA A 10 -22.54 -9.85 -3.26
CA ALA A 10 -21.47 -10.77 -3.64
C ALA A 10 -20.80 -10.38 -4.97
N SER A 11 -21.52 -9.74 -5.88
CA SER A 11 -20.99 -9.27 -7.16
C SER A 11 -20.07 -8.07 -7.04
N ARG A 12 -20.18 -7.28 -5.95
CA ARG A 12 -19.41 -6.05 -5.70
C ARG A 12 -18.15 -6.28 -4.84
N ILE A 13 -18.00 -7.47 -4.28
CA ILE A 13 -16.85 -7.82 -3.46
C ILE A 13 -15.69 -8.26 -4.37
N SER A 14 -14.50 -7.74 -4.14
CA SER A 14 -13.27 -8.04 -4.91
C SER A 14 -12.78 -9.46 -4.70
N ASP A 15 -13.08 -10.07 -3.54
CA ASP A 15 -12.72 -11.45 -3.23
C ASP A 15 -13.64 -12.46 -3.92
N GLY A 16 -13.14 -13.68 -4.11
CA GLY A 16 -13.94 -14.76 -4.67
C GLY A 16 -15.04 -15.20 -3.71
N ILE A 17 -16.28 -15.22 -4.17
CA ILE A 17 -17.41 -15.71 -3.38
C ILE A 17 -18.08 -16.87 -4.09
N ILE A 18 -18.22 -17.98 -3.37
CA ILE A 18 -19.00 -19.15 -3.78
C ILE A 18 -20.07 -19.42 -2.72
N ILE A 19 -21.31 -19.67 -3.16
CA ILE A 19 -22.42 -20.06 -2.28
C ILE A 19 -22.80 -21.50 -2.58
N LEU A 20 -22.91 -22.31 -1.52
CA LEU A 20 -23.24 -23.72 -1.57
C LEU A 20 -24.64 -23.98 -1.00
N ASN A 21 -25.32 -24.97 -1.58
CA ASN A 21 -26.58 -25.48 -1.02
C ASN A 21 -26.32 -26.57 0.05
N SER A 22 -27.41 -27.08 0.65
CA SER A 22 -27.38 -28.16 1.65
C SER A 22 -26.70 -29.44 1.16
N ASN A 23 -26.58 -29.66 -0.14
CA ASN A 23 -25.90 -30.79 -0.76
C ASN A 23 -24.45 -30.48 -1.18
N ASN A 24 -23.85 -29.39 -0.69
CA ASN A 24 -22.51 -28.89 -1.04
C ASN A 24 -22.31 -28.60 -2.53
N LYS A 25 -23.39 -28.37 -3.29
CA LYS A 25 -23.28 -27.95 -4.70
C LYS A 25 -23.20 -26.43 -4.81
N VAL A 26 -22.42 -25.94 -5.77
CA VAL A 26 -22.27 -24.52 -6.05
C VAL A 26 -23.55 -23.99 -6.71
N ILE A 27 -24.18 -23.03 -6.06
CA ILE A 27 -25.38 -22.34 -6.58
C ILE A 27 -25.04 -20.95 -7.14
N TYR A 28 -23.97 -20.34 -6.63
CA TYR A 28 -23.53 -19.05 -7.09
C TYR A 28 -22.01 -18.93 -6.98
N ALA A 29 -21.39 -18.25 -7.95
CA ALA A 29 -20.04 -17.80 -7.90
C ALA A 29 -19.95 -16.39 -8.52
N ASN A 30 -19.23 -15.48 -7.89
CA ASN A 30 -19.08 -14.12 -8.40
C ASN A 30 -18.12 -14.08 -9.62
N ASN A 31 -17.98 -12.92 -10.26
CA ASN A 31 -17.17 -12.75 -11.46
C ASN A 31 -15.69 -13.10 -11.25
N TYR A 32 -15.13 -12.83 -10.08
CA TYR A 32 -13.75 -13.21 -9.75
C TYR A 32 -13.54 -14.72 -9.87
N VAL A 33 -14.39 -15.51 -9.20
CA VAL A 33 -14.33 -16.99 -9.25
C VAL A 33 -14.55 -17.51 -10.65
N ARG A 34 -15.55 -17.01 -11.37
CA ARG A 34 -15.85 -17.46 -12.74
C ARG A 34 -14.70 -17.23 -13.70
N LYS A 35 -14.07 -16.06 -13.64
CA LYS A 35 -12.87 -15.73 -14.44
C LYS A 35 -11.69 -16.63 -14.06
N ALA A 36 -11.42 -16.81 -12.75
CA ALA A 36 -10.30 -17.63 -12.27
C ALA A 36 -10.42 -19.09 -12.69
N LEU A 37 -11.64 -19.66 -12.66
CA LEU A 37 -11.92 -21.05 -13.06
C LEU A 37 -12.22 -21.23 -14.56
N SER A 38 -12.32 -20.14 -15.31
CA SER A 38 -12.71 -20.13 -16.73
C SER A 38 -14.06 -20.83 -16.97
N ILE A 39 -15.07 -20.53 -16.13
CA ILE A 39 -16.42 -21.13 -16.19
C ILE A 39 -17.48 -20.08 -16.48
N GLU A 40 -18.52 -20.49 -17.21
CA GLU A 40 -19.72 -19.71 -17.41
C GLU A 40 -20.79 -20.03 -16.38
N SER A 41 -21.88 -19.23 -16.32
CA SER A 41 -22.96 -19.39 -15.36
C SER A 41 -23.64 -20.77 -15.43
N ILE A 42 -23.61 -21.43 -16.59
CA ILE A 42 -24.26 -22.73 -16.85
C ILE A 42 -23.42 -23.90 -16.32
N ASP A 43 -22.12 -23.69 -16.09
CA ASP A 43 -21.21 -24.76 -15.66
C ASP A 43 -21.00 -24.82 -14.13
N LEU A 44 -21.69 -24.00 -13.32
CA LEU A 44 -21.51 -23.92 -11.89
C LEU A 44 -21.78 -25.25 -11.16
N GLU A 45 -22.74 -26.02 -11.61
CA GLU A 45 -23.06 -27.35 -11.00
C GLU A 45 -21.95 -28.39 -11.20
N LYS A 46 -21.00 -28.16 -12.09
CA LYS A 46 -19.87 -29.04 -12.38
C LYS A 46 -18.61 -28.66 -11.58
N VAL A 47 -18.71 -27.68 -10.69
CA VAL A 47 -17.62 -27.29 -9.80
C VAL A 47 -17.70 -28.11 -8.54
N GLU A 48 -16.68 -28.92 -8.28
CA GLU A 48 -16.52 -29.70 -7.05
C GLU A 48 -15.65 -28.90 -6.07
N ILE A 49 -16.05 -28.88 -4.80
CA ILE A 49 -15.31 -28.25 -3.71
C ILE A 49 -14.92 -29.31 -2.70
N SER A 50 -13.65 -29.31 -2.33
CA SER A 50 -13.10 -30.17 -1.27
C SER A 50 -12.36 -29.31 -0.26
N THR A 51 -12.57 -29.56 1.03
CA THR A 51 -11.78 -29.00 2.11
C THR A 51 -10.62 -29.95 2.40
N SER A 52 -9.39 -29.43 2.54
CA SER A 52 -8.27 -30.26 3.01
C SER A 52 -8.47 -30.55 4.49
N GLU A 53 -8.34 -31.82 4.91
CA GLU A 53 -8.38 -32.25 6.33
C GLU A 53 -7.15 -31.76 7.14
N ASP A 54 -6.14 -31.19 6.49
CA ASP A 54 -5.00 -30.56 7.16
C ASP A 54 -5.41 -29.19 7.73
N ALA A 55 -5.66 -29.19 9.02
CA ALA A 55 -6.18 -28.05 9.81
C ALA A 55 -5.29 -26.78 9.83
N ASP A 56 -4.16 -26.76 9.16
CA ASP A 56 -3.19 -25.65 9.17
C ASP A 56 -3.18 -24.80 7.88
N LYS A 57 -4.00 -25.14 6.89
CA LYS A 57 -4.08 -24.34 5.66
C LYS A 57 -5.54 -24.04 5.37
N ASN A 58 -5.90 -22.76 5.39
CA ASN A 58 -7.15 -22.21 4.81
C ASN A 58 -7.19 -22.47 3.29
N THR A 59 -6.93 -23.72 2.88
CA THR A 59 -6.85 -24.11 1.47
C THR A 59 -8.09 -24.90 1.11
N ILE A 60 -8.80 -24.41 0.11
CA ILE A 60 -10.02 -25.00 -0.42
C ILE A 60 -9.71 -25.54 -1.81
N GLY A 61 -9.83 -26.84 -1.98
CA GLY A 61 -9.67 -27.47 -3.28
C GLY A 61 -10.90 -27.22 -4.15
N LEU A 62 -10.65 -26.77 -5.39
CA LEU A 62 -11.68 -26.52 -6.38
C LEU A 62 -11.36 -27.32 -7.64
N LYS A 63 -12.36 -27.99 -8.23
CA LYS A 63 -12.21 -28.69 -9.49
C LYS A 63 -13.27 -28.23 -10.47
N ALA A 64 -12.83 -27.70 -11.61
CA ALA A 64 -13.70 -27.23 -12.66
C ALA A 64 -13.19 -27.65 -14.03
N LYS A 65 -14.06 -28.21 -14.89
CA LYS A 65 -13.71 -28.69 -16.25
C LYS A 65 -12.51 -29.65 -16.29
N GLY A 66 -12.38 -30.52 -15.23
CA GLY A 66 -11.28 -31.47 -15.12
C GLY A 66 -9.94 -30.87 -14.67
N ILE A 67 -9.88 -29.58 -14.39
CA ILE A 67 -8.69 -28.89 -13.85
C ILE A 67 -8.87 -28.69 -12.36
N GLU A 68 -7.82 -29.01 -11.59
CA GLU A 68 -7.78 -28.77 -10.15
C GLU A 68 -7.16 -27.40 -9.84
N TYR A 69 -7.77 -26.71 -8.89
CA TYR A 69 -7.33 -25.41 -8.40
C TYR A 69 -7.26 -25.45 -6.86
N ASP A 70 -6.34 -24.68 -6.31
CA ASP A 70 -6.29 -24.42 -4.87
C ASP A 70 -6.76 -22.98 -4.63
N GLY A 71 -7.73 -22.81 -3.74
CA GLY A 71 -8.19 -21.52 -3.25
C GLY A 71 -7.69 -21.31 -1.81
N ILE A 72 -7.27 -20.09 -1.49
CA ILE A 72 -6.97 -19.67 -0.11
C ILE A 72 -8.15 -18.85 0.36
N GLY A 73 -8.81 -19.25 1.45
CA GLY A 73 -10.00 -18.56 1.92
C GLY A 73 -10.63 -19.18 3.16
N GLU A 74 -11.82 -18.73 3.49
CA GLU A 74 -12.58 -19.14 4.66
C GLU A 74 -13.91 -19.77 4.28
N PHE A 75 -14.34 -20.74 5.08
CA PHE A 75 -15.61 -21.43 4.96
C PHE A 75 -16.54 -20.94 6.06
N LEU A 76 -17.60 -20.22 5.70
CA LEU A 76 -18.58 -19.71 6.64
C LEU A 76 -19.84 -20.57 6.56
N GLU A 77 -20.14 -21.29 7.63
CA GLU A 77 -21.43 -21.99 7.76
C GLU A 77 -22.54 -20.97 8.06
N THR A 78 -23.64 -21.05 7.34
CA THR A 78 -24.79 -20.17 7.52
C THR A 78 -26.03 -20.99 7.87
N ASN A 79 -26.79 -20.56 8.88
CA ASN A 79 -28.08 -21.17 9.24
C ASN A 79 -29.25 -20.54 8.45
N LEU A 80 -29.08 -20.36 7.14
CA LEU A 80 -30.12 -19.79 6.26
C LEU A 80 -30.93 -20.90 5.60
N ASP A 81 -31.46 -21.83 6.41
CA ASP A 81 -32.24 -23.01 5.97
C ASP A 81 -33.47 -22.64 5.12
N SER A 82 -34.07 -21.46 5.33
CA SER A 82 -35.18 -20.95 4.57
C SER A 82 -34.89 -20.71 3.07
N TYR A 83 -33.60 -20.63 2.68
CA TYR A 83 -33.19 -20.34 1.31
C TYR A 83 -32.35 -21.45 0.65
N ASN A 84 -32.25 -22.59 1.27
CA ASN A 84 -31.41 -23.71 0.79
C ASN A 84 -29.92 -23.33 0.64
N TYR A 85 -29.42 -22.36 1.43
CA TYR A 85 -28.01 -21.97 1.52
C TYR A 85 -27.41 -22.60 2.78
N LYS A 86 -26.32 -23.36 2.62
CA LYS A 86 -25.63 -23.99 3.74
C LYS A 86 -24.35 -23.23 4.12
N SER A 87 -23.59 -22.81 3.12
CA SER A 87 -22.26 -22.24 3.36
C SER A 87 -21.89 -21.20 2.32
N ILE A 88 -21.14 -20.22 2.77
CA ILE A 88 -20.49 -19.22 1.91
C ILE A 88 -18.99 -19.46 1.98
N VAL A 89 -18.35 -19.59 0.85
CA VAL A 89 -16.88 -19.71 0.73
C VAL A 89 -16.35 -18.40 0.23
N ILE A 90 -15.48 -17.78 1.00
CA ILE A 90 -14.77 -16.55 0.62
C ILE A 90 -13.36 -16.94 0.22
N LEU A 91 -12.93 -16.59 -0.98
CA LEU A 91 -11.64 -16.96 -1.56
C LEU A 91 -10.81 -15.72 -1.87
N ASN A 92 -9.76 -15.51 -1.12
CA ASN A 92 -8.84 -14.38 -1.33
C ASN A 92 -7.95 -14.61 -2.58
N LYS A 93 -7.72 -15.88 -2.94
CA LYS A 93 -6.91 -16.24 -4.10
C LYS A 93 -7.29 -17.62 -4.65
N ILE A 94 -7.28 -17.75 -6.00
CA ILE A 94 -7.49 -19.03 -6.69
C ILE A 94 -6.34 -19.23 -7.69
N CYS A 95 -5.69 -20.41 -7.67
CA CYS A 95 -4.65 -20.77 -8.62
C CYS A 95 -4.70 -22.26 -9.01
N LYS A 96 -4.17 -22.60 -10.20
CA LYS A 96 -4.08 -24.03 -10.63
C LYS A 96 -3.15 -24.78 -9.71
N LYS A 97 -3.52 -26.03 -9.32
CA LYS A 97 -2.88 -26.83 -8.26
C LYS A 97 -1.36 -26.97 -8.39
N ASN A 98 -0.79 -27.01 -9.57
CA ASN A 98 0.67 -27.10 -9.76
C ASN A 98 1.43 -25.77 -9.62
N LYS A 99 0.74 -24.65 -9.37
CA LYS A 99 1.35 -23.31 -9.16
C LYS A 99 1.26 -22.82 -7.71
N CYS A 100 0.46 -23.50 -6.87
CA CYS A 100 0.22 -23.06 -5.50
C CYS A 100 1.18 -23.63 -4.45
N ASN A 101 2.00 -24.63 -4.75
CA ASN A 101 2.88 -25.30 -3.78
C ASN A 101 3.99 -24.41 -3.16
N ASN A 102 4.06 -23.13 -3.52
CA ASN A 102 5.01 -22.16 -2.96
C ASN A 102 4.34 -20.88 -2.40
N ILE A 103 3.04 -20.92 -2.09
CA ILE A 103 2.34 -19.77 -1.56
C ILE A 103 2.36 -19.81 -0.04
N THR A 104 3.48 -19.43 0.55
CA THR A 104 3.49 -18.80 1.86
C THR A 104 2.87 -17.41 1.72
N GLU A 105 2.26 -16.85 2.76
CA GLU A 105 1.66 -15.48 2.82
C GLU A 105 2.52 -14.37 2.19
N SER A 106 3.77 -14.67 1.87
CA SER A 106 4.73 -13.78 1.21
C SER A 106 4.40 -13.37 -0.23
N ASN A 107 3.48 -14.05 -0.94
CA ASN A 107 3.25 -13.82 -2.38
C ASN A 107 1.91 -13.17 -2.73
N ALA A 108 1.16 -12.64 -1.75
CA ALA A 108 -0.08 -11.91 -2.00
C ALA A 108 0.12 -10.62 -2.83
N TRP A 109 1.35 -10.11 -2.90
CA TRP A 109 1.71 -8.85 -3.59
C TRP A 109 2.45 -9.03 -4.93
N GLY A 110 2.55 -10.24 -5.49
CA GLY A 110 3.39 -10.48 -6.67
C GLY A 110 4.90 -10.31 -6.36
N GLU A 111 5.78 -10.68 -7.32
CA GLU A 111 7.22 -10.40 -7.19
C GLU A 111 7.47 -8.89 -7.33
N ILE A 112 7.59 -8.18 -6.20
CA ILE A 112 8.05 -6.79 -6.19
C ILE A 112 9.54 -6.81 -6.51
N LYS A 113 9.88 -6.33 -7.69
CA LYS A 113 11.26 -6.16 -8.18
C LYS A 113 11.77 -4.76 -7.84
N LEU A 114 13.07 -4.52 -8.11
CA LEU A 114 13.66 -3.19 -7.92
C LEU A 114 12.94 -2.12 -8.76
N GLU A 115 12.41 -2.48 -9.93
CA GLU A 115 11.64 -1.63 -10.84
C GLU A 115 10.33 -1.14 -10.20
N SER A 116 9.82 -1.88 -9.21
CA SER A 116 8.63 -1.45 -8.45
C SER A 116 8.90 -0.27 -7.52
N VAL A 117 10.17 0.04 -7.24
CA VAL A 117 10.57 1.28 -6.56
C VAL A 117 10.58 2.40 -7.60
N ILE A 118 9.39 2.96 -7.87
CA ILE A 118 9.20 3.99 -8.88
C ILE A 118 9.82 5.30 -8.43
N GLY A 119 10.49 6.00 -9.32
CA GLY A 119 11.08 7.32 -9.14
C GLY A 119 12.43 7.46 -9.81
N GLU A 120 12.65 8.64 -10.42
CA GLU A 120 13.89 9.05 -11.07
C GLU A 120 14.56 10.24 -10.40
N SER A 121 13.95 10.79 -9.34
CA SER A 121 14.56 11.79 -8.50
C SER A 121 15.91 11.31 -7.95
N GLU A 122 16.83 12.22 -7.68
CA GLU A 122 18.16 11.85 -7.18
C GLU A 122 18.07 11.13 -5.83
N ALA A 123 17.11 11.49 -4.99
CA ALA A 123 16.83 10.80 -3.74
C ALA A 123 16.46 9.32 -3.97
N MET A 124 15.53 9.03 -4.91
CA MET A 124 15.13 7.67 -5.22
C MET A 124 16.21 6.87 -5.94
N LYS A 125 17.00 7.49 -6.82
CA LYS A 125 18.21 6.86 -7.41
C LYS A 125 19.22 6.48 -6.34
N ASN A 126 19.44 7.32 -5.34
CA ASN A 126 20.31 7.02 -4.20
C ASN A 126 19.80 5.83 -3.38
N ILE A 127 18.48 5.76 -3.11
CA ILE A 127 17.86 4.62 -2.45
C ILE A 127 18.04 3.34 -3.27
N LYS A 128 17.77 3.37 -4.58
CA LYS A 128 17.98 2.20 -5.46
C LYS A 128 19.44 1.72 -5.46
N ARG A 129 20.41 2.63 -5.57
CA ARG A 129 21.85 2.30 -5.46
C ARG A 129 22.19 1.67 -4.10
N LYS A 130 21.61 2.22 -3.02
CA LYS A 130 21.80 1.70 -1.67
C LYS A 130 21.22 0.31 -1.51
N ILE A 131 19.99 0.07 -2.01
CA ILE A 131 19.33 -1.25 -2.03
C ILE A 131 20.24 -2.30 -2.65
N ILE A 132 20.75 -2.06 -3.86
CA ILE A 132 21.64 -3.00 -4.57
C ILE A 132 22.91 -3.29 -3.73
N LYS A 133 23.52 -2.26 -3.16
CA LYS A 133 24.76 -2.39 -2.38
C LYS A 133 24.58 -3.22 -1.11
N ILE A 134 23.43 -3.09 -0.45
CA ILE A 134 23.19 -3.75 0.85
C ILE A 134 22.39 -5.05 0.73
N ALA A 135 21.87 -5.40 -0.46
CA ALA A 135 20.98 -6.53 -0.66
C ALA A 135 21.52 -7.83 -0.03
N ASN A 136 22.78 -8.14 -0.22
CA ASN A 136 23.44 -9.36 0.27
C ASN A 136 24.03 -9.25 1.69
N SER A 137 23.88 -8.10 2.36
CA SER A 137 24.30 -7.95 3.76
C SER A 137 23.38 -8.75 4.69
N THR A 138 23.91 -9.28 5.78
CA THR A 138 23.14 -9.92 6.86
C THR A 138 22.71 -8.93 7.94
N SER A 139 23.17 -7.67 7.86
CA SER A 139 22.87 -6.63 8.83
C SER A 139 21.39 -6.25 8.84
N SER A 140 20.92 -5.83 10.00
CA SER A 140 19.59 -5.24 10.16
C SER A 140 19.48 -3.90 9.43
N ILE A 141 18.28 -3.59 8.95
CA ILE A 141 17.98 -2.34 8.24
C ILE A 141 16.84 -1.65 8.97
N LEU A 142 16.98 -0.35 9.18
CA LEU A 142 15.88 0.50 9.64
C LEU A 142 15.46 1.45 8.52
N ILE A 143 14.21 1.34 8.09
CA ILE A 143 13.61 2.21 7.08
C ILE A 143 12.76 3.25 7.80
N THR A 144 13.08 4.52 7.63
CA THR A 144 12.32 5.65 8.20
C THR A 144 11.64 6.45 7.09
N GLY A 145 10.56 7.12 7.41
CA GLY A 145 9.79 7.97 6.49
C GLY A 145 8.33 8.03 6.90
N GLU A 146 7.62 9.04 6.45
CA GLU A 146 6.20 9.22 6.77
C GLU A 146 5.31 8.04 6.32
N SER A 147 4.07 8.04 6.81
CA SER A 147 3.09 7.05 6.35
C SER A 147 2.81 7.23 4.86
N GLY A 148 2.66 6.11 4.14
CA GLY A 148 2.35 6.15 2.71
C GLY A 148 3.52 6.46 1.77
N THR A 149 4.77 6.62 2.25
CA THR A 149 5.94 6.90 1.40
C THR A 149 6.47 5.70 0.61
N GLY A 150 6.03 4.47 0.94
CA GLY A 150 6.44 3.24 0.24
C GLY A 150 7.53 2.44 0.96
N LYS A 151 7.65 2.53 2.28
CA LYS A 151 8.63 1.78 3.10
C LYS A 151 8.60 0.27 2.85
N GLU A 152 7.40 -0.32 2.73
CA GLU A 152 7.26 -1.75 2.45
C GLU A 152 7.76 -2.13 1.04
N VAL A 153 7.53 -1.27 0.03
CA VAL A 153 8.04 -1.48 -1.33
C VAL A 153 9.58 -1.53 -1.33
N VAL A 154 10.22 -0.63 -0.56
CA VAL A 154 11.68 -0.62 -0.37
C VAL A 154 12.15 -1.90 0.30
N ALA A 155 11.48 -2.37 1.37
CA ALA A 155 11.83 -3.61 2.05
C ALA A 155 11.73 -4.84 1.13
N ARG A 156 10.68 -4.92 0.33
CA ARG A 156 10.48 -6.01 -0.66
C ARG A 156 11.50 -5.94 -1.80
N ALA A 157 11.86 -4.73 -2.25
CA ALA A 157 12.93 -4.55 -3.24
C ALA A 157 14.28 -5.03 -2.70
N ILE A 158 14.60 -4.78 -1.43
CA ILE A 158 15.80 -5.34 -0.78
C ILE A 158 15.76 -6.87 -0.79
N HIS A 159 14.62 -7.47 -0.47
CA HIS A 159 14.45 -8.92 -0.51
C HIS A 159 14.66 -9.47 -1.92
N SER A 160 14.03 -8.89 -2.95
CA SER A 160 14.13 -9.35 -4.34
C SER A 160 15.55 -9.29 -4.92
N GLN A 161 16.38 -8.34 -4.43
CA GLN A 161 17.76 -8.19 -4.85
C GLN A 161 18.76 -9.01 -4.01
N SER A 162 18.28 -9.70 -2.94
CA SER A 162 19.14 -10.41 -2.01
C SER A 162 19.39 -11.87 -2.42
N ASN A 163 20.41 -12.48 -1.81
CA ASN A 163 20.64 -13.93 -1.89
C ASN A 163 19.51 -14.74 -1.23
N ARG A 164 18.59 -14.09 -0.50
CA ARG A 164 17.40 -14.68 0.12
C ARG A 164 16.13 -14.47 -0.71
N ARG A 165 16.22 -14.01 -1.96
CA ARG A 165 15.07 -13.72 -2.82
C ARG A 165 14.07 -14.89 -2.99
N ASN A 166 14.57 -16.12 -2.93
CA ASN A 166 13.76 -17.36 -3.02
C ASN A 166 13.42 -17.94 -1.63
N LYS A 167 13.67 -17.19 -0.55
CA LYS A 167 13.39 -17.56 0.83
C LYS A 167 12.18 -16.76 1.35
N PRO A 168 11.55 -17.17 2.47
CA PRO A 168 10.40 -16.46 3.00
C PRO A 168 10.67 -14.97 3.26
N PHE A 169 9.70 -14.12 2.89
CA PHE A 169 9.59 -12.74 3.32
C PHE A 169 8.31 -12.60 4.15
N ILE A 170 8.47 -12.51 5.46
CA ILE A 170 7.34 -12.44 6.38
C ILE A 170 7.20 -11.02 6.88
N ALA A 171 6.10 -10.37 6.52
CA ALA A 171 5.76 -9.02 6.97
C ALA A 171 4.80 -9.10 8.16
N ILE A 172 4.98 -8.21 9.11
CA ILE A 172 4.07 -7.99 10.23
C ILE A 172 4.00 -6.51 10.53
N ASN A 173 2.79 -5.99 10.64
CA ASN A 173 2.55 -4.61 11.06
C ASN A 173 2.26 -4.60 12.57
N CYS A 174 3.17 -4.00 13.35
CA CYS A 174 3.08 -3.99 14.81
C CYS A 174 1.91 -3.12 15.32
N ALA A 175 1.49 -2.12 14.55
CA ALA A 175 0.36 -1.25 14.92
C ALA A 175 -1.00 -1.90 14.63
N ALA A 176 -1.08 -2.79 13.65
CA ALA A 176 -2.34 -3.42 13.23
C ALA A 176 -2.81 -4.54 14.15
N ILE A 177 -1.92 -5.09 14.99
CA ILE A 177 -2.21 -6.23 15.87
C ILE A 177 -2.36 -5.74 17.31
N PRO A 178 -3.45 -6.08 18.01
CA PRO A 178 -3.59 -5.76 19.44
C PRO A 178 -2.40 -6.28 20.26
N GLU A 179 -1.92 -5.48 21.22
CA GLU A 179 -0.75 -5.79 22.05
C GLU A 179 -0.80 -7.20 22.66
N ALA A 180 -1.98 -7.62 23.14
CA ALA A 180 -2.19 -8.92 23.76
C ALA A 180 -1.97 -10.10 22.80
N LEU A 181 -2.12 -9.87 21.48
CA LEU A 181 -1.97 -10.90 20.45
C LEU A 181 -0.61 -10.82 19.75
N LEU A 182 0.04 -9.67 19.74
CA LEU A 182 1.28 -9.43 18.99
C LEU A 182 2.40 -10.39 19.42
N GLU A 183 2.48 -10.72 20.71
CA GLU A 183 3.44 -11.69 21.20
C GLU A 183 3.20 -13.09 20.60
N SER A 184 1.95 -13.55 20.63
CA SER A 184 1.58 -14.87 20.10
C SER A 184 1.72 -14.95 18.58
N GLU A 185 1.51 -13.85 17.86
CA GLU A 185 1.77 -13.77 16.42
C GLU A 185 3.26 -13.87 16.11
N LEU A 186 4.10 -13.13 16.84
CA LEU A 186 5.55 -13.11 16.59
C LEU A 186 6.23 -14.42 16.96
N PHE A 187 5.97 -14.95 18.18
CA PHE A 187 6.70 -16.07 18.74
C PHE A 187 5.97 -17.40 18.64
N GLY A 188 4.65 -17.38 18.39
CA GLY A 188 3.82 -18.59 18.46
C GLY A 188 3.65 -19.10 19.89
N TYR A 189 2.86 -20.14 20.06
CA TYR A 189 2.63 -20.76 21.36
C TYR A 189 2.55 -22.28 21.24
N SER A 190 2.88 -22.98 22.34
CA SER A 190 2.73 -24.42 22.46
C SER A 190 1.33 -24.79 22.94
N LYS A 191 0.94 -26.04 22.75
CA LYS A 191 -0.32 -26.60 23.27
C LYS A 191 -0.46 -26.26 24.75
N GLY A 192 -1.63 -25.71 25.14
CA GLY A 192 -1.95 -25.40 26.54
C GLY A 192 -1.20 -24.20 27.14
N ALA A 193 -0.61 -23.32 26.34
CA ALA A 193 0.16 -22.17 26.80
C ALA A 193 -0.68 -21.16 27.62
N PHE A 194 -1.98 -21.07 27.33
CA PHE A 194 -2.95 -20.21 28.06
C PHE A 194 -4.38 -20.73 27.85
N SER A 195 -5.32 -20.22 28.65
CA SER A 195 -6.75 -20.56 28.52
C SER A 195 -7.30 -20.04 27.19
N GLY A 196 -7.75 -20.94 26.30
CA GLY A 196 -8.19 -20.60 24.95
C GLY A 196 -7.13 -20.84 23.86
N ALA A 197 -5.93 -21.33 24.22
CA ALA A 197 -4.94 -21.73 23.24
C ALA A 197 -5.43 -22.94 22.40
N ASN A 198 -5.20 -22.88 21.08
CA ASN A 198 -5.52 -24.00 20.19
C ASN A 198 -4.79 -25.27 20.64
N ASN A 199 -5.49 -26.41 20.58
CA ASN A 199 -4.95 -27.71 21.00
C ASN A 199 -3.69 -28.16 20.24
N ASN A 200 -3.44 -27.61 19.06
CA ASN A 200 -2.24 -27.90 18.25
C ASN A 200 -1.10 -26.89 18.45
N GLY A 201 -1.30 -25.85 19.28
CA GLY A 201 -0.37 -24.72 19.33
C GLY A 201 -0.45 -23.84 18.07
N ARG A 202 0.48 -22.88 17.95
CA ARG A 202 0.59 -22.02 16.75
C ARG A 202 2.05 -21.73 16.40
N VAL A 203 2.37 -21.74 15.11
CA VAL A 203 3.67 -21.33 14.59
C VAL A 203 3.74 -19.81 14.56
N GLY A 204 4.83 -19.21 15.07
CA GLY A 204 5.03 -17.77 15.09
C GLY A 204 5.69 -17.27 13.81
N LYS A 205 5.55 -15.95 13.56
CA LYS A 205 6.12 -15.28 12.37
C LYS A 205 7.65 -15.38 12.32
N PHE A 206 8.35 -15.42 13.46
CA PHE A 206 9.80 -15.66 13.48
C PHE A 206 10.17 -17.06 12.95
N GLU A 207 9.41 -18.06 13.31
CA GLU A 207 9.64 -19.42 12.82
C GLU A 207 9.36 -19.54 11.31
N LEU A 208 8.28 -18.89 10.84
CA LEU A 208 7.93 -18.82 9.42
C LEU A 208 8.99 -18.08 8.59
N ALA A 209 9.65 -17.09 9.18
CA ALA A 209 10.69 -16.29 8.51
C ALA A 209 12.05 -17.00 8.46
N ASN A 210 12.18 -18.18 9.07
CA ASN A 210 13.48 -18.84 9.19
C ASN A 210 14.10 -19.16 7.82
N GLY A 211 15.39 -18.85 7.67
CA GLY A 211 16.12 -18.89 6.41
C GLY A 211 15.91 -17.67 5.51
N GLY A 212 14.95 -16.78 5.84
CA GLY A 212 14.50 -15.66 5.02
C GLY A 212 14.67 -14.29 5.65
N ILE A 213 13.69 -13.42 5.43
CA ILE A 213 13.62 -12.05 5.93
C ILE A 213 12.34 -11.86 6.74
N ILE A 214 12.44 -11.23 7.91
CA ILE A 214 11.29 -10.70 8.62
C ILE A 214 11.26 -9.19 8.47
N PHE A 215 10.10 -8.66 8.07
CA PHE A 215 9.81 -7.23 7.96
C PHE A 215 8.87 -6.81 9.10
N LEU A 216 9.38 -5.95 9.99
CA LEU A 216 8.63 -5.41 11.12
C LEU A 216 8.21 -3.99 10.78
N ASP A 217 6.98 -3.84 10.29
CA ASP A 217 6.43 -2.52 9.98
C ASP A 217 5.90 -1.86 11.25
N GLU A 218 5.98 -0.54 11.29
CA GLU A 218 5.64 0.32 12.43
C GLU A 218 6.25 -0.19 13.75
N ILE A 219 7.57 -0.46 13.73
CA ILE A 219 8.31 -0.96 14.90
C ILE A 219 8.22 -0.03 16.11
N GLY A 220 8.01 1.28 15.90
CA GLY A 220 7.78 2.27 16.94
C GLY A 220 6.51 2.03 17.78
N ASP A 221 5.57 1.21 17.29
CA ASP A 221 4.35 0.84 18.01
C ASP A 221 4.51 -0.44 18.85
N MET A 222 5.67 -1.08 18.80
CA MET A 222 5.93 -2.30 19.56
C MET A 222 6.00 -2.00 21.07
N PRO A 223 5.23 -2.71 21.92
CA PRO A 223 5.29 -2.55 23.38
C PRO A 223 6.69 -2.82 23.94
N LEU A 224 7.06 -2.11 25.01
CA LEU A 224 8.37 -2.25 25.65
C LEU A 224 8.70 -3.69 26.09
N SER A 225 7.70 -4.43 26.54
CA SER A 225 7.83 -5.85 26.91
C SER A 225 8.31 -6.72 25.75
N LEU A 226 7.79 -6.44 24.54
CA LEU A 226 8.16 -7.15 23.32
C LEU A 226 9.48 -6.66 22.73
N GLN A 227 9.82 -5.39 22.90
CA GLN A 227 11.14 -4.87 22.51
C GLN A 227 12.28 -5.64 23.22
N VAL A 228 12.09 -6.00 24.51
CA VAL A 228 13.06 -6.82 25.27
C VAL A 228 13.21 -8.21 24.63
N LYS A 229 12.09 -8.84 24.27
CA LYS A 229 12.12 -10.17 23.65
C LYS A 229 12.74 -10.12 22.25
N LEU A 230 12.39 -9.13 21.47
CA LEU A 230 12.99 -8.90 20.14
C LEU A 230 14.51 -8.72 20.24
N LEU A 231 14.98 -7.91 21.17
CA LEU A 231 16.40 -7.69 21.39
C LEU A 231 17.14 -9.03 21.66
N ARG A 232 16.57 -9.88 22.52
CA ARG A 232 17.15 -11.21 22.81
C ARG A 232 17.24 -12.06 21.54
N VAL A 233 16.16 -12.09 20.74
CA VAL A 233 16.14 -12.82 19.46
C VAL A 233 17.24 -12.34 18.51
N LEU A 234 17.42 -11.01 18.42
CA LEU A 234 18.46 -10.41 17.55
C LEU A 234 19.88 -10.71 18.04
N GLN A 235 20.09 -10.82 19.36
CA GLN A 235 21.39 -11.09 19.96
C GLN A 235 21.76 -12.57 19.93
N GLU A 236 20.82 -13.43 20.36
CA GLU A 236 21.06 -14.86 20.57
C GLU A 236 20.80 -15.72 19.33
N ARG A 237 20.08 -15.16 18.33
CA ARG A 237 19.65 -15.90 17.13
C ARG A 237 18.85 -17.16 17.45
N LYS A 238 18.10 -17.10 18.54
CA LYS A 238 17.20 -18.18 18.99
C LYS A 238 16.06 -17.61 19.82
N PHE A 239 14.97 -18.33 19.91
CA PHE A 239 13.82 -18.00 20.75
C PHE A 239 13.09 -19.26 21.24
N SER A 240 12.13 -19.09 22.15
CA SER A 240 11.18 -20.14 22.55
C SER A 240 9.74 -19.70 22.32
N LYS A 241 8.85 -20.63 21.98
CA LYS A 241 7.41 -20.37 21.92
C LYS A 241 6.84 -20.08 23.30
N ILE A 242 5.74 -19.34 23.35
CA ILE A 242 5.01 -19.08 24.60
C ILE A 242 4.58 -20.45 25.18
N GLY A 243 4.83 -20.63 26.48
CA GLY A 243 4.53 -21.90 27.17
C GLY A 243 5.49 -23.04 26.86
N SER A 244 6.65 -22.79 26.25
CA SER A 244 7.67 -23.79 25.98
C SER A 244 9.07 -23.30 26.34
N ASN A 245 9.89 -24.21 26.89
CA ASN A 245 11.31 -23.96 27.15
C ASN A 245 12.22 -24.44 26.01
N LYS A 246 11.65 -25.01 24.94
CA LYS A 246 12.42 -25.50 23.79
C LYS A 246 12.92 -24.32 22.97
N MET A 247 14.26 -24.20 22.87
CA MET A 247 14.90 -23.17 22.07
C MET A 247 14.88 -23.55 20.58
N ILE A 248 14.48 -22.58 19.73
CA ILE A 248 14.46 -22.70 18.27
C ILE A 248 15.52 -21.75 17.72
N ASN A 249 16.46 -22.31 16.95
CA ASN A 249 17.50 -21.50 16.28
C ASN A 249 16.90 -20.76 15.08
N LEU A 250 17.35 -19.52 14.88
CA LEU A 250 16.88 -18.65 13.80
C LEU A 250 18.03 -18.16 12.91
N ASP A 251 17.91 -18.39 11.62
CA ASP A 251 18.69 -17.71 10.60
C ASP A 251 17.81 -16.73 9.84
N ILE A 252 17.64 -15.54 10.37
CA ILE A 252 16.82 -14.48 9.78
C ILE A 252 17.59 -13.19 9.57
N ARG A 253 17.21 -12.44 8.55
CA ARG A 253 17.56 -11.02 8.41
C ARG A 253 16.37 -10.17 8.81
N VAL A 254 16.61 -9.09 9.55
CA VAL A 254 15.57 -8.19 10.03
C VAL A 254 15.59 -6.89 9.25
N ILE A 255 14.46 -6.50 8.73
CA ILE A 255 14.18 -5.17 8.20
C ILE A 255 13.07 -4.59 9.06
N ALA A 256 13.28 -3.43 9.66
CA ALA A 256 12.28 -2.72 10.45
C ALA A 256 11.90 -1.42 9.75
N ALA A 257 10.65 -0.98 9.89
CA ALA A 257 10.19 0.29 9.37
C ALA A 257 9.39 1.07 10.42
N THR A 258 9.41 2.40 10.33
CA THR A 258 8.61 3.27 11.18
C THR A 258 8.45 4.65 10.56
N ASN A 259 7.35 5.32 10.91
CA ASN A 259 7.13 6.74 10.64
C ASN A 259 7.45 7.63 11.87
N LYS A 260 7.80 7.03 13.03
CA LYS A 260 8.04 7.75 14.28
C LYS A 260 9.50 8.12 14.44
N ASP A 261 9.76 9.23 15.14
CA ASP A 261 11.11 9.56 15.61
C ASP A 261 11.49 8.68 16.79
N ILE A 262 12.23 7.61 16.51
CA ILE A 262 12.71 6.67 17.52
C ILE A 262 13.64 7.35 18.54
N LYS A 263 14.41 8.37 18.13
CA LYS A 263 15.30 9.07 19.05
C LYS A 263 14.51 9.87 20.10
N GLU A 264 13.42 10.49 19.69
CA GLU A 264 12.50 11.16 20.62
C GLU A 264 11.82 10.15 21.56
N MET A 265 11.36 9.02 21.01
CA MET A 265 10.77 7.94 21.81
C MET A 265 11.73 7.35 22.84
N ILE A 266 13.05 7.32 22.55
CA ILE A 266 14.07 6.89 23.51
C ILE A 266 14.13 7.88 24.70
N LYS A 267 14.13 9.19 24.44
CA LYS A 267 14.10 10.22 25.49
C LYS A 267 12.85 10.09 26.35
N GLU A 268 11.71 9.80 25.74
CA GLU A 268 10.44 9.57 26.41
C GLU A 268 10.32 8.19 27.09
N LYS A 269 11.37 7.35 27.02
CA LYS A 269 11.39 5.96 27.53
C LYS A 269 10.29 5.05 26.95
N LYS A 270 9.82 5.36 25.74
CA LYS A 270 8.84 4.56 24.97
C LYS A 270 9.52 3.55 24.04
N PHE A 271 10.81 3.74 23.76
CA PHE A 271 11.61 2.82 22.97
C PHE A 271 12.97 2.58 23.62
N ARG A 272 13.47 1.35 23.55
CA ARG A 272 14.75 0.98 24.17
C ARG A 272 15.91 1.37 23.25
N GLU A 273 16.89 2.03 23.84
CA GLU A 273 18.10 2.47 23.16
C GLU A 273 18.94 1.28 22.64
N ASP A 274 19.04 0.19 23.43
CA ASP A 274 19.80 -1.00 23.05
C ASP A 274 19.19 -1.71 21.81
N LEU A 275 17.89 -1.76 21.72
CA LEU A 275 17.18 -2.27 20.55
C LEU A 275 17.42 -1.37 19.32
N TYR A 276 17.34 -0.03 19.51
CA TYR A 276 17.58 0.92 18.43
C TYR A 276 18.92 0.69 17.76
N TYR A 277 20.02 0.61 18.52
CA TYR A 277 21.34 0.36 17.95
C TYR A 277 21.47 -1.03 17.28
N ARG A 278 20.66 -2.00 17.69
CA ARG A 278 20.67 -3.33 17.08
C ARG A 278 19.91 -3.41 15.76
N ILE A 279 18.85 -2.62 15.59
CA ILE A 279 18.08 -2.60 14.34
C ILE A 279 18.58 -1.53 13.36
N ASN A 280 19.12 -0.42 13.84
CA ASN A 280 19.60 0.71 13.04
C ASN A 280 21.07 0.56 12.63
N VAL A 281 21.44 -0.60 12.04
CA VAL A 281 22.78 -0.81 11.51
C VAL A 281 22.94 -0.15 10.15
N ILE A 282 21.91 -0.27 9.30
CA ILE A 282 21.87 0.37 7.99
C ILE A 282 20.58 1.22 7.92
N PRO A 283 20.68 2.55 8.08
CA PRO A 283 19.53 3.43 7.93
C PRO A 283 19.19 3.67 6.46
N ILE A 284 17.88 3.64 6.14
CA ILE A 284 17.33 4.10 4.87
C ILE A 284 16.20 5.07 5.19
N GLU A 285 16.33 6.30 4.72
CA GLU A 285 15.29 7.31 4.83
C GLU A 285 14.57 7.42 3.49
N VAL A 286 13.26 7.26 3.51
CA VAL A 286 12.39 7.38 2.33
C VAL A 286 11.78 8.77 2.35
N PRO A 287 12.07 9.62 1.36
CA PRO A 287 11.61 11.01 1.34
C PRO A 287 10.10 11.08 1.13
N ASN A 288 9.51 12.19 1.59
CA ASN A 288 8.12 12.52 1.35
C ASN A 288 7.89 12.75 -0.15
N LEU A 289 6.65 12.59 -0.58
CA LEU A 289 6.31 12.79 -1.99
C LEU A 289 6.50 14.25 -2.43
N SER A 290 6.26 15.21 -1.53
CA SER A 290 6.51 16.63 -1.74
C SER A 290 7.98 16.99 -2.03
N GLU A 291 8.93 16.18 -1.55
CA GLU A 291 10.38 16.34 -1.76
C GLU A 291 10.87 15.70 -3.07
N ARG A 292 9.98 14.95 -3.78
CA ARG A 292 10.28 14.27 -5.06
C ARG A 292 9.16 14.46 -6.07
N LYS A 293 8.75 15.70 -6.25
CA LYS A 293 7.66 16.09 -7.18
C LYS A 293 7.86 15.59 -8.62
N GLU A 294 9.11 15.44 -9.03
CA GLU A 294 9.50 14.92 -10.34
C GLU A 294 9.00 13.48 -10.57
N ASP A 295 8.88 12.69 -9.51
CA ASP A 295 8.46 11.30 -9.57
C ASP A 295 6.94 11.15 -9.72
N ILE A 296 6.16 12.21 -9.45
CA ILE A 296 4.69 12.16 -9.41
C ILE A 296 4.13 11.73 -10.77
N ARG A 297 4.62 12.30 -11.87
CA ARG A 297 4.16 11.92 -13.23
C ARG A 297 4.32 10.42 -13.45
N GLN A 298 5.48 9.86 -13.12
CA GLN A 298 5.77 8.44 -13.33
C GLN A 298 4.91 7.55 -12.42
N LEU A 299 4.69 7.96 -11.16
CA LEU A 299 3.81 7.26 -10.23
C LEU A 299 2.36 7.25 -10.75
N VAL A 300 1.83 8.39 -11.19
CA VAL A 300 0.47 8.50 -11.74
C VAL A 300 0.29 7.57 -12.94
N LEU A 301 1.20 7.61 -13.91
CA LEU A 301 1.13 6.74 -15.08
C LEU A 301 1.18 5.25 -14.70
N SER A 302 2.04 4.89 -13.74
CA SER A 302 2.13 3.52 -13.25
C SER A 302 0.84 3.06 -12.55
N PHE A 303 0.16 3.95 -11.83
CA PHE A 303 -1.13 3.63 -11.20
C PHE A 303 -2.24 3.51 -12.24
N ILE A 304 -2.27 4.39 -13.25
CA ILE A 304 -3.21 4.28 -14.38
C ILE A 304 -3.03 2.91 -15.05
N ASP A 305 -1.81 2.52 -15.42
CA ASP A 305 -1.54 1.22 -16.05
C ASP A 305 -1.97 0.04 -15.17
N LYS A 306 -1.71 0.12 -13.87
CA LYS A 306 -2.15 -0.88 -12.90
C LYS A 306 -3.67 -1.02 -12.88
N TYR A 307 -4.40 0.08 -12.82
CA TYR A 307 -5.86 0.06 -12.74
C TYR A 307 -6.49 -0.30 -14.10
N CYS A 308 -5.93 0.14 -15.23
CA CYS A 308 -6.34 -0.33 -16.56
C CYS A 308 -6.25 -1.86 -16.64
N THR A 309 -5.14 -2.44 -16.17
CA THR A 309 -4.98 -3.89 -16.13
C THR A 309 -5.97 -4.57 -15.18
N THR A 310 -6.18 -3.99 -14.00
CA THR A 310 -7.06 -4.58 -12.96
C THR A 310 -8.52 -4.56 -13.37
N TYR A 311 -8.98 -3.45 -13.95
CA TYR A 311 -10.38 -3.25 -14.35
C TYR A 311 -10.65 -3.62 -15.80
N ASN A 312 -9.61 -4.05 -16.55
CA ASN A 312 -9.68 -4.40 -17.96
C ASN A 312 -10.21 -3.24 -18.82
N LEU A 313 -9.69 -2.03 -18.52
CA LEU A 313 -10.01 -0.80 -19.26
C LEU A 313 -9.07 -0.62 -20.44
N GLU A 314 -9.53 0.14 -21.44
CA GLU A 314 -8.68 0.65 -22.49
C GLU A 314 -7.64 1.64 -21.96
N LYS A 315 -6.70 2.03 -22.81
CA LYS A 315 -5.69 3.02 -22.43
C LYS A 315 -6.35 4.35 -22.06
N ILE A 316 -5.98 4.87 -20.90
CA ILE A 316 -6.45 6.15 -20.38
C ILE A 316 -5.38 7.19 -20.61
N ASP A 317 -5.77 8.33 -21.16
CA ASP A 317 -4.91 9.51 -21.31
C ASP A 317 -5.17 10.50 -20.16
N ILE A 318 -4.14 11.26 -19.78
CA ILE A 318 -4.21 12.29 -18.72
C ILE A 318 -3.68 13.62 -19.24
N GLU A 319 -4.37 14.70 -18.96
CA GLU A 319 -3.98 16.05 -19.34
C GLU A 319 -2.75 16.53 -18.56
N ASP A 320 -1.87 17.28 -19.22
CA ASP A 320 -0.66 17.82 -18.58
C ASP A 320 -1.01 18.82 -17.46
N ASP A 321 -2.11 19.56 -17.57
CA ASP A 321 -2.60 20.49 -16.53
C ASP A 321 -2.99 19.73 -15.25
N VAL A 322 -3.54 18.52 -15.36
CA VAL A 322 -3.82 17.63 -14.21
C VAL A 322 -2.51 17.23 -13.55
N ILE A 323 -1.53 16.79 -14.34
CA ILE A 323 -0.21 16.41 -13.82
C ILE A 323 0.45 17.58 -13.09
N GLU A 324 0.39 18.79 -13.62
CA GLU A 324 0.98 19.97 -12.96
C GLU A 324 0.27 20.32 -11.64
N LYS A 325 -1.04 20.19 -11.57
CA LYS A 325 -1.78 20.29 -10.30
C LYS A 325 -1.35 19.18 -9.32
N LEU A 326 -1.32 17.93 -9.75
CA LEU A 326 -0.87 16.83 -8.89
C LEU A 326 0.56 17.01 -8.39
N LYS A 327 1.49 17.58 -9.17
CA LYS A 327 2.86 17.86 -8.73
C LYS A 327 2.96 18.94 -7.65
N ASN A 328 2.06 19.90 -7.66
CA ASN A 328 2.10 21.03 -6.75
C ASN A 328 1.24 20.84 -5.49
N TYR A 329 0.44 19.80 -5.43
CA TYR A 329 -0.33 19.44 -4.24
C TYR A 329 0.61 18.88 -3.15
N PRO A 330 0.39 19.16 -1.85
CA PRO A 330 1.34 18.84 -0.78
C PRO A 330 1.44 17.35 -0.42
N TRP A 331 0.45 16.51 -0.75
CA TRP A 331 0.42 15.05 -0.53
C TRP A 331 0.77 14.63 0.91
N GLN A 332 0.00 15.07 1.90
CA GLN A 332 0.21 14.69 3.30
C GLN A 332 0.16 13.17 3.53
N GLY A 333 -0.68 12.44 2.78
CA GLY A 333 -0.74 10.99 2.77
C GLY A 333 0.23 10.31 1.79
N ASN A 334 1.14 11.09 1.18
CA ASN A 334 2.19 10.61 0.27
C ASN A 334 1.67 9.78 -0.91
N ILE A 335 2.33 8.66 -1.25
CA ILE A 335 1.97 7.79 -2.37
C ILE A 335 0.60 7.14 -2.16
N ARG A 336 0.20 6.87 -0.90
CA ARG A 336 -1.12 6.26 -0.61
C ARG A 336 -2.25 7.21 -0.99
N GLU A 337 -2.13 8.49 -0.67
CA GLU A 337 -3.09 9.53 -1.05
C GLU A 337 -3.12 9.72 -2.56
N LEU A 338 -1.95 9.81 -3.21
CA LEU A 338 -1.85 9.91 -4.66
C LEU A 338 -2.50 8.70 -5.36
N GLN A 339 -2.26 7.50 -4.87
CA GLN A 339 -2.87 6.29 -5.42
C GLN A 339 -4.40 6.32 -5.32
N ASN A 340 -4.94 6.73 -4.16
CA ASN A 340 -6.38 6.88 -3.96
C ASN A 340 -6.97 7.94 -4.88
N ALA A 341 -6.27 9.07 -5.09
CA ALA A 341 -6.70 10.12 -6.01
C ALA A 341 -6.77 9.61 -7.46
N VAL A 342 -5.76 8.85 -7.90
CA VAL A 342 -5.76 8.24 -9.25
C VAL A 342 -6.90 7.22 -9.38
N GLU A 343 -7.12 6.37 -8.37
CA GLU A 343 -8.22 5.41 -8.38
C GLU A 343 -9.58 6.11 -8.44
N PHE A 344 -9.76 7.18 -7.67
CA PHE A 344 -10.96 8.02 -7.70
C PHE A 344 -11.21 8.58 -9.10
N MET A 345 -10.20 9.20 -9.73
CA MET A 345 -10.33 9.75 -11.08
C MET A 345 -10.69 8.68 -12.12
N ILE A 346 -10.11 7.50 -12.04
CA ILE A 346 -10.41 6.40 -12.96
C ILE A 346 -11.84 5.89 -12.79
N ASN A 347 -12.38 5.86 -11.56
CA ASN A 347 -13.77 5.45 -11.32
C ASN A 347 -14.82 6.47 -11.78
N LEU A 348 -14.42 7.71 -12.04
CA LEU A 348 -15.27 8.80 -12.54
C LEU A 348 -15.04 9.13 -14.01
N LEU A 349 -14.30 8.28 -14.72
CA LEU A 349 -14.07 8.48 -16.16
C LEU A 349 -15.36 8.35 -16.95
N ASP A 350 -15.56 9.29 -17.86
CA ASP A 350 -16.56 9.23 -18.91
C ASP A 350 -16.08 8.35 -20.10
N ASP A 351 -16.94 8.20 -21.12
CA ASP A 351 -16.68 7.37 -22.30
C ASP A 351 -15.41 7.80 -23.10
N ASP A 352 -14.92 9.02 -22.89
CA ASP A 352 -13.72 9.57 -23.56
C ASP A 352 -12.39 9.00 -23.06
N ASN A 353 -12.37 8.20 -22.01
CA ASN A 353 -11.17 7.62 -21.38
C ASN A 353 -10.04 8.64 -21.13
N ARG A 354 -10.39 9.88 -20.76
CA ARG A 354 -9.47 10.98 -20.55
C ARG A 354 -9.62 11.63 -19.17
N ILE A 355 -8.52 11.66 -18.42
CA ILE A 355 -8.49 12.34 -17.12
C ILE A 355 -8.26 13.85 -17.35
N THR A 356 -9.27 14.64 -16.96
CA THR A 356 -9.29 16.10 -17.04
C THR A 356 -9.35 16.75 -15.65
N CYS A 357 -9.15 18.06 -15.55
CA CYS A 357 -9.24 18.76 -14.27
C CYS A 357 -10.63 18.67 -13.61
N SER A 358 -11.70 18.40 -14.37
CA SER A 358 -13.07 18.31 -13.84
C SER A 358 -13.32 17.10 -12.96
N ILE A 359 -12.52 16.03 -13.10
CA ILE A 359 -12.65 14.80 -12.31
C ILE A 359 -11.58 14.69 -11.21
N LEU A 360 -10.85 15.75 -10.93
CA LEU A 360 -9.98 15.81 -9.75
C LEU A 360 -10.82 15.68 -8.46
N PRO A 361 -10.33 15.01 -7.42
CA PRO A 361 -10.98 14.98 -6.11
C PRO A 361 -11.24 16.38 -5.56
N ASP A 362 -12.41 16.58 -4.92
CA ASP A 362 -12.85 17.88 -4.40
C ASP A 362 -11.81 18.54 -3.48
N TYR A 363 -11.17 17.77 -2.62
CA TYR A 363 -10.14 18.32 -1.70
C TYR A 363 -8.92 18.88 -2.42
N ILE A 364 -8.60 18.39 -3.64
CA ILE A 364 -7.53 18.95 -4.47
C ILE A 364 -8.03 20.27 -5.13
N LEU A 365 -9.28 20.29 -5.61
CA LEU A 365 -9.88 21.50 -6.20
C LEU A 365 -10.01 22.61 -5.15
N GLU A 366 -10.48 22.29 -3.95
CA GLU A 366 -10.59 23.22 -2.83
C GLU A 366 -9.23 23.78 -2.40
N TYR A 367 -8.19 22.93 -2.39
CA TYR A 367 -6.81 23.40 -2.10
C TYR A 367 -6.40 24.50 -3.08
N TYR A 368 -6.64 24.34 -4.37
CA TYR A 368 -6.28 25.36 -5.37
C TYR A 368 -7.18 26.59 -5.28
N SER A 369 -8.48 26.43 -5.08
CA SER A 369 -9.40 27.55 -4.91
C SER A 369 -9.02 28.43 -3.73
N SER A 370 -8.74 27.84 -2.58
CA SER A 370 -8.33 28.57 -1.37
C SER A 370 -6.95 29.24 -1.51
N HIS A 371 -6.06 28.71 -2.34
CA HIS A 371 -4.74 29.29 -2.56
C HIS A 371 -4.74 30.34 -3.69
N GLU A 372 -5.69 30.27 -4.62
CA GLU A 372 -5.92 31.36 -5.60
C GLU A 372 -6.52 32.59 -4.91
N GLU A 373 -7.45 32.42 -3.96
CA GLU A 373 -7.96 33.52 -3.14
C GLU A 373 -6.85 34.17 -2.28
N SER A 374 -5.98 33.36 -1.66
CA SER A 374 -4.87 33.86 -0.84
C SER A 374 -3.81 34.65 -1.66
N THR A 375 -3.67 34.37 -2.95
CA THR A 375 -2.81 35.21 -3.83
C THR A 375 -3.44 36.56 -4.15
N LEU A 376 -4.74 36.64 -4.22
CA LEU A 376 -5.46 37.92 -4.34
C LEU A 376 -5.42 38.70 -3.02
N ASP A 377 -5.61 38.02 -1.87
CA ASP A 377 -5.52 38.65 -0.54
C ASP A 377 -4.12 39.19 -0.23
N ASN A 378 -3.05 38.51 -0.67
CA ASN A 378 -1.68 39.01 -0.57
C ASN A 378 -1.39 40.19 -1.47
N ILE A 379 -2.17 40.42 -2.55
CA ILE A 379 -2.08 41.60 -3.41
C ILE A 379 -2.89 42.76 -2.79
N ILE A 380 -3.93 42.46 -2.01
CA ILE A 380 -4.90 43.42 -1.45
C ILE A 380 -4.70 43.58 0.08
N ASP A 381 -3.57 43.27 0.63
CA ASP A 381 -3.16 43.46 2.03
C ASP A 381 -4.18 44.23 2.92
N GLY A 382 -5.19 43.51 3.41
CA GLY A 382 -6.18 43.83 4.46
C GLY A 382 -6.82 45.23 4.63
N ASP A 383 -6.23 46.27 4.12
CA ASP A 383 -6.74 47.65 4.15
C ASP A 383 -7.12 48.15 2.76
N PHE A 384 -8.11 49.04 2.71
CA PHE A 384 -8.50 49.73 1.47
C PHE A 384 -7.32 50.42 0.85
N ILE A 385 -6.76 49.85 -0.24
CA ILE A 385 -5.72 50.45 -1.04
C ILE A 385 -6.32 51.21 -2.22
N THR A 386 -5.63 52.26 -2.68
CA THR A 386 -6.06 53.00 -3.86
C THR A 386 -5.95 52.15 -5.12
N LEU A 387 -6.80 52.41 -6.13
CA LEU A 387 -6.72 51.69 -7.41
C LEU A 387 -5.34 51.82 -8.05
N GLU A 388 -4.64 52.97 -7.84
CA GLU A 388 -3.28 53.18 -8.33
C GLU A 388 -2.26 52.26 -7.67
N GLU A 389 -2.41 52.01 -6.37
CA GLU A 389 -1.56 51.11 -5.61
C GLU A 389 -1.83 49.64 -5.96
N LEU A 390 -3.10 49.26 -6.12
CA LEU A 390 -3.51 47.96 -6.59
C LEU A 390 -2.94 47.67 -7.99
N GLU A 391 -3.05 48.63 -8.89
CA GLU A 391 -2.52 48.52 -10.24
C GLU A 391 -0.99 48.29 -10.23
N LYS A 392 -0.24 49.04 -9.41
CA LYS A 392 1.21 48.87 -9.25
C LYS A 392 1.56 47.50 -8.71
N ARG A 393 0.88 47.04 -7.67
CA ARG A 393 1.11 45.71 -7.08
C ARG A 393 0.83 44.59 -8.10
N TYR A 394 -0.26 44.70 -8.87
CA TYR A 394 -0.63 43.70 -9.86
C TYR A 394 0.32 43.70 -11.08
N ILE A 395 0.83 44.85 -11.48
CA ILE A 395 1.88 44.95 -12.50
C ILE A 395 3.18 44.30 -12.03
N ASN A 396 3.60 44.57 -10.78
CA ASN A 396 4.81 43.97 -10.21
C ASN A 396 4.68 42.44 -10.11
N TYR A 397 3.57 41.95 -9.65
CA TYR A 397 3.29 40.51 -9.63
C TYR A 397 3.39 39.89 -11.03
N ALA A 398 2.85 40.54 -12.05
CA ALA A 398 2.95 40.05 -13.42
C ALA A 398 4.40 40.05 -13.93
N LEU A 399 5.20 41.05 -13.54
CA LEU A 399 6.62 41.13 -13.91
C LEU A 399 7.47 40.09 -13.19
N GLU A 400 7.22 39.80 -11.93
CA GLU A 400 7.86 38.70 -11.19
C GLU A 400 7.55 37.35 -11.83
N LYS A 401 6.29 37.13 -12.24
CA LYS A 401 5.84 35.86 -12.84
C LYS A 401 6.38 35.63 -14.26
N TYR A 402 6.48 36.66 -15.08
CA TYR A 402 6.85 36.55 -16.50
C TYR A 402 8.27 37.03 -16.83
N GLY A 403 8.96 37.63 -15.86
CA GLY A 403 10.33 38.17 -16.00
C GLY A 403 10.38 39.65 -16.31
N HIS A 404 11.49 40.31 -15.86
CA HIS A 404 11.74 41.74 -16.04
C HIS A 404 12.45 42.07 -17.36
N ASP A 405 12.82 41.05 -18.15
CA ASP A 405 13.43 41.23 -19.47
C ASP A 405 12.41 41.67 -20.52
N THR A 406 12.87 42.11 -21.68
CA THR A 406 12.00 42.63 -22.74
C THR A 406 10.93 41.67 -23.21
N LYS A 407 11.26 40.34 -23.19
CA LYS A 407 10.30 39.29 -23.57
C LYS A 407 9.28 39.04 -22.46
N GLY A 408 9.71 39.02 -21.19
CA GLY A 408 8.85 38.91 -20.02
C GLY A 408 7.87 40.07 -19.90
N LYS A 409 8.36 41.30 -20.03
CA LYS A 409 7.53 42.52 -20.06
C LYS A 409 6.48 42.50 -21.19
N SER A 410 6.84 42.04 -22.37
CA SER A 410 5.88 41.89 -23.48
C SER A 410 4.77 40.83 -23.17
N LYS A 411 5.13 39.71 -22.54
CA LYS A 411 4.16 38.70 -22.09
C LYS A 411 3.26 39.24 -20.99
N ALA A 412 3.84 39.90 -19.98
CA ALA A 412 3.10 40.50 -18.88
C ALA A 412 2.08 41.55 -19.40
N ALA A 413 2.51 42.49 -20.27
CA ALA A 413 1.63 43.47 -20.87
C ALA A 413 0.44 42.84 -21.62
N LYS A 414 0.71 41.81 -22.40
CA LYS A 414 -0.34 41.06 -23.14
C LYS A 414 -1.33 40.37 -22.19
N LYS A 415 -0.87 39.80 -21.08
CA LYS A 415 -1.73 39.13 -20.08
C LYS A 415 -2.53 40.16 -19.26
N LEU A 416 -1.96 41.28 -18.94
CA LEU A 416 -2.62 42.40 -18.25
C LEU A 416 -3.61 43.16 -19.13
N GLY A 417 -3.65 42.91 -20.44
CA GLY A 417 -4.50 43.65 -21.40
C GLY A 417 -4.09 45.11 -21.61
N ILE A 418 -2.82 45.48 -21.31
CA ILE A 418 -2.31 46.85 -21.45
C ILE A 418 -1.21 46.93 -22.52
N GLY A 419 -1.03 48.09 -23.06
CA GLY A 419 0.07 48.35 -24.00
C GLY A 419 1.44 48.27 -23.33
N LEU A 420 2.47 47.80 -24.06
CA LEU A 420 3.83 47.68 -23.55
C LEU A 420 4.36 49.03 -23.04
N ALA A 421 4.06 50.15 -23.75
CA ALA A 421 4.40 51.51 -23.34
C ALA A 421 3.72 51.89 -22.01
N THR A 422 2.48 51.46 -21.78
CA THR A 422 1.75 51.67 -20.53
C THR A 422 2.39 50.89 -19.38
N LEU A 423 2.81 49.67 -19.64
CA LEU A 423 3.53 48.86 -18.65
C LEU A 423 4.84 49.54 -18.24
N TYR A 424 5.66 49.99 -19.19
CA TYR A 424 6.91 50.71 -18.90
C TYR A 424 6.72 52.05 -18.14
N ARG A 425 5.57 52.70 -18.29
CA ARG A 425 5.28 53.95 -17.57
C ARG A 425 4.83 53.68 -16.13
N LYS A 426 4.27 52.49 -15.86
CA LYS A 426 3.68 52.14 -14.57
C LYS A 426 4.51 51.09 -13.78
N SER A 427 5.55 50.53 -14.38
CA SER A 427 6.58 49.67 -13.73
C SER A 427 7.77 50.57 -13.33
#